data_97a61bb535905a158f26fe6594f1525e
#
_entry.id   97a61bb535905a158f26fe6594f1525e
#
_cell.length_a   1.000
_cell.length_b   1.000
_cell.length_c   1.000
_cell.angle_alpha   90.00
_cell.angle_beta   90.00
_cell.angle_gamma   90.00
#
_symmetry.space_group_name_H-M   'P 1'
#
loop_
_entity.id
_entity.type
_entity.pdbx_description
1 polymer ?
#
loop_
_entity_poly.entity_id
_entity_poly.type
_entity_poly.pdbx_seq_one_letter_code
_entity_poly.pdbx_strand_id
1 'polypeptide(L)'
;MTAALVHALPPCLTYCVRWYPVETDGTPVAAHRALDAYGSIDWSDILLNSMAAYFLWQLEYIVLTEVVFAKQLEADDELLTSLKWLSRDRTGAMYRLCHWLSVRLRLMGPGDVFHEKSWQTKFTFWGAQLVYTLVTLPLVRLMFNSHAAHTALLLSFLMVTIWNGASFYIEVFSHRYNW
;
A
#
# COMPACT_ATOMS: atom_id res chain seq x y z
N MET A 1 -1.22 -5.36 -16.04
CA MET A 1 -0.62 -4.05 -16.35
C MET A 1 -1.21 -2.90 -15.53
N THR A 2 -2.52 -2.78 -15.41
CA THR A 2 -3.18 -1.64 -14.73
C THR A 2 -2.75 -1.45 -13.27
N ALA A 3 -2.62 -2.54 -12.50
CA ALA A 3 -2.22 -2.46 -11.09
C ALA A 3 -0.79 -1.88 -10.89
N ALA A 4 0.17 -2.24 -11.75
CA ALA A 4 1.53 -1.71 -11.66
C ALA A 4 1.57 -0.20 -11.90
N LEU A 5 0.79 0.31 -12.85
CA LEU A 5 0.71 1.74 -13.13
C LEU A 5 0.07 2.53 -11.98
N VAL A 6 -1.02 2.03 -11.40
CA VAL A 6 -1.69 2.67 -10.26
C VAL A 6 -0.75 2.83 -9.06
N HIS A 7 0.15 1.89 -8.83
CA HIS A 7 1.10 1.94 -7.72
C HIS A 7 2.39 2.67 -8.06
N ALA A 8 2.82 2.70 -9.32
CA ALA A 8 4.08 3.33 -9.74
C ALA A 8 3.94 4.83 -10.05
N LEU A 9 2.81 5.27 -10.62
CA LEU A 9 2.63 6.66 -11.03
C LEU A 9 2.70 7.66 -9.86
N PRO A 10 2.04 7.45 -8.70
CA PRO A 10 2.13 8.39 -7.59
C PRO A 10 3.56 8.61 -7.08
N PRO A 11 4.38 7.57 -6.83
CA PRO A 11 5.78 7.75 -6.48
C PRO A 11 6.60 8.49 -7.55
N CYS A 12 6.37 8.22 -8.84
CA CYS A 12 7.03 8.95 -9.91
C CYS A 12 6.64 10.42 -9.92
N LEU A 13 5.35 10.73 -9.76
CA LEU A 13 4.87 12.10 -9.70
C LEU A 13 5.48 12.86 -8.51
N THR A 14 5.46 12.27 -7.33
CA THR A 14 6.04 12.87 -6.12
C THR A 14 7.55 13.07 -6.26
N TYR A 15 8.24 12.15 -6.94
CA TYR A 15 9.65 12.29 -7.27
C TYR A 15 9.90 13.50 -8.17
N CYS A 16 9.14 13.65 -9.27
CA CYS A 16 9.28 14.78 -10.18
C CYS A 16 8.98 16.11 -9.48
N VAL A 17 7.88 16.19 -8.74
CA VAL A 17 7.50 17.40 -8.00
C VAL A 17 8.56 17.78 -6.96
N ARG A 18 9.11 16.80 -6.24
CA ARG A 18 10.09 17.05 -5.17
C ARG A 18 11.47 17.44 -5.69
N TRP A 19 11.95 16.75 -6.74
CA TRP A 19 13.35 16.85 -7.15
C TRP A 19 13.56 17.68 -8.43
N TYR A 20 12.48 17.89 -9.21
CA TYR A 20 12.52 18.63 -10.46
C TYR A 20 11.37 19.65 -10.57
N PRO A 21 11.24 20.56 -9.58
CA PRO A 21 10.21 21.58 -9.64
C PRO A 21 10.46 22.53 -10.81
N VAL A 22 9.37 23.03 -11.39
CA VAL A 22 9.41 24.07 -12.43
C VAL A 22 8.73 25.33 -11.91
N GLU A 23 9.21 26.50 -12.33
CA GLU A 23 8.56 27.77 -12.06
C GLU A 23 7.28 27.92 -12.89
N THR A 24 6.45 28.91 -12.57
CA THR A 24 5.17 29.16 -13.27
C THR A 24 5.33 29.48 -14.76
N ASP A 25 6.51 29.93 -15.17
CA ASP A 25 6.88 30.16 -16.58
C ASP A 25 7.41 28.91 -17.31
N GLY A 26 7.46 27.75 -16.61
CA GLY A 26 7.96 26.49 -17.14
C GLY A 26 9.47 26.32 -17.08
N THR A 27 10.22 27.29 -16.50
CA THR A 27 11.66 27.14 -16.34
C THR A 27 12.01 26.19 -15.18
N PRO A 28 13.05 25.35 -15.34
CA PRO A 28 13.50 24.49 -14.24
C PRO A 28 14.02 25.32 -13.07
N VAL A 29 13.55 25.04 -11.87
CA VAL A 29 14.11 25.63 -10.65
C VAL A 29 15.51 25.09 -10.42
N ALA A 30 16.48 25.95 -10.14
CA ALA A 30 17.83 25.50 -9.82
C ALA A 30 17.81 24.52 -8.64
N ALA A 31 18.57 23.41 -8.74
CA ALA A 31 18.52 22.30 -7.80
C ALA A 31 18.67 22.69 -6.32
N HIS A 32 19.49 23.70 -6.02
CA HIS A 32 19.65 24.22 -4.66
C HIS A 32 18.39 24.92 -4.14
N ARG A 33 17.66 25.66 -4.99
CA ARG A 33 16.38 26.30 -4.63
C ARG A 33 15.25 25.27 -4.49
N ALA A 34 15.29 24.21 -5.28
CA ALA A 34 14.32 23.13 -5.16
C ALA A 34 14.40 22.42 -3.82
N LEU A 35 15.61 22.23 -3.28
CA LEU A 35 15.81 21.68 -1.95
C LEU A 35 15.32 22.61 -0.84
N ASP A 36 15.52 23.92 -1.02
CA ASP A 36 15.11 24.95 -0.06
C ASP A 36 13.61 25.23 -0.09
N ALA A 37 12.98 25.15 -1.27
CA ALA A 37 11.57 25.48 -1.46
C ALA A 37 10.62 24.56 -0.67
N TYR A 38 10.96 23.29 -0.51
CA TYR A 38 10.12 22.31 0.21
C TYR A 38 10.66 21.96 1.59
N GLY A 39 11.83 22.46 1.98
CA GLY A 39 12.44 22.19 3.28
C GLY A 39 12.66 20.71 3.57
N SER A 40 12.86 20.40 4.83
CA SER A 40 12.81 19.04 5.36
C SER A 40 11.45 18.79 6.01
N ILE A 41 10.83 17.67 5.73
CA ILE A 41 9.61 17.28 6.45
C ILE A 41 9.97 16.88 7.87
N ASP A 42 9.32 17.50 8.85
CA ASP A 42 9.48 17.13 10.25
C ASP A 42 8.65 15.87 10.61
N TRP A 43 9.04 15.21 11.71
CA TRP A 43 8.32 14.03 12.18
C TRP A 43 6.87 14.32 12.57
N SER A 44 6.62 15.51 13.14
CA SER A 44 5.28 15.95 13.49
C SER A 44 4.37 16.04 12.27
N ASP A 45 4.86 16.59 11.16
CA ASP A 45 4.08 16.73 9.93
C ASP A 45 3.72 15.37 9.32
N ILE A 46 4.72 14.48 9.25
CA ILE A 46 4.48 13.12 8.72
C ILE A 46 3.51 12.35 9.61
N LEU A 47 3.75 12.33 10.93
CA LEU A 47 2.92 11.53 11.81
C LEU A 47 1.52 12.10 11.96
N LEU A 48 1.37 13.40 12.25
CA LEU A 48 0.06 13.98 12.51
C LEU A 48 -0.81 14.05 11.25
N ASN A 49 -0.30 14.62 10.16
CA ASN A 49 -1.08 14.79 8.95
C ASN A 49 -1.38 13.45 8.26
N SER A 50 -0.37 12.57 8.17
CA SER A 50 -0.58 11.27 7.54
C SER A 50 -1.45 10.34 8.38
N MET A 51 -1.35 10.38 9.71
CA MET A 51 -2.23 9.60 10.57
C MET A 51 -3.66 10.15 10.56
N ALA A 52 -3.84 11.47 10.52
CA ALA A 52 -5.17 12.06 10.36
C ALA A 52 -5.82 11.62 9.03
N ALA A 53 -5.08 11.70 7.93
CA ALA A 53 -5.56 11.23 6.64
C ALA A 53 -5.86 9.72 6.64
N TYR A 54 -5.00 8.91 7.27
CA TYR A 54 -5.22 7.47 7.42
C TYR A 54 -6.51 7.18 8.20
N PHE A 55 -6.72 7.81 9.35
CA PHE A 55 -7.92 7.58 10.15
C PHE A 55 -9.19 8.04 9.44
N LEU A 56 -9.13 9.15 8.69
CA LEU A 56 -10.25 9.61 7.88
C LEU A 56 -10.61 8.58 6.80
N TRP A 57 -9.61 8.11 6.06
CA TRP A 57 -9.77 7.06 5.05
C TRP A 57 -10.28 5.75 5.67
N GLN A 58 -9.75 5.35 6.83
CA GLN A 58 -10.18 4.15 7.54
C GLN A 58 -11.64 4.24 7.98
N LEU A 59 -12.05 5.40 8.48
CA LEU A 59 -13.44 5.66 8.85
C LEU A 59 -14.37 5.59 7.62
N GLU A 60 -13.96 6.24 6.52
CA GLU A 60 -14.70 6.18 5.26
C GLU A 60 -14.85 4.73 4.77
N TYR A 61 -13.77 3.96 4.78
CA TYR A 61 -13.78 2.55 4.41
C TYR A 61 -14.77 1.75 5.28
N ILE A 62 -14.75 1.93 6.60
CA ILE A 62 -15.67 1.25 7.52
C ILE A 62 -17.12 1.65 7.23
N VAL A 63 -17.40 2.94 7.07
CA VAL A 63 -18.76 3.41 6.78
C VAL A 63 -19.27 2.85 5.46
N LEU A 64 -18.46 2.87 4.42
CA LEU A 64 -18.84 2.34 3.11
C LEU A 64 -19.07 0.82 3.15
N THR A 65 -18.18 0.06 3.76
CA THR A 65 -18.27 -1.41 3.74
C THR A 65 -19.25 -1.99 4.76
N GLU A 66 -19.39 -1.37 5.93
CA GLU A 66 -20.21 -1.92 7.02
C GLU A 66 -21.60 -1.30 7.09
N VAL A 67 -21.82 -0.12 6.49
CA VAL A 67 -23.10 0.58 6.57
C VAL A 67 -23.73 0.76 5.19
N VAL A 68 -23.04 1.43 4.28
CA VAL A 68 -23.64 1.83 2.99
C VAL A 68 -23.84 0.63 2.07
N PHE A 69 -22.78 -0.14 1.84
CA PHE A 69 -22.78 -1.27 0.90
C PHE A 69 -22.86 -2.64 1.57
N ALA A 70 -23.08 -2.69 2.89
CA ALA A 70 -23.08 -3.95 3.65
C ALA A 70 -23.99 -5.02 3.04
N LYS A 71 -25.23 -4.66 2.69
CA LYS A 71 -26.21 -5.59 2.08
C LYS A 71 -25.79 -6.06 0.69
N GLN A 72 -25.19 -5.20 -0.11
CA GLN A 72 -24.72 -5.55 -1.46
C GLN A 72 -23.51 -6.46 -1.40
N LEU A 73 -22.56 -6.14 -0.51
CA LEU A 73 -21.38 -6.97 -0.27
C LEU A 73 -21.72 -8.34 0.33
N GLU A 74 -22.82 -8.43 1.08
CA GLU A 74 -23.30 -9.70 1.62
C GLU A 74 -24.06 -10.54 0.58
N ALA A 75 -24.79 -9.89 -0.34
CA ALA A 75 -25.59 -10.55 -1.36
C ALA A 75 -24.75 -11.04 -2.55
N ASP A 76 -23.61 -10.41 -2.81
CA ASP A 76 -22.75 -10.71 -3.96
C ASP A 76 -21.38 -11.21 -3.49
N ASP A 77 -21.15 -12.50 -3.70
CA ASP A 77 -19.88 -13.14 -3.35
C ASP A 77 -18.72 -12.81 -4.31
N GLU A 78 -19.02 -12.29 -5.50
CA GLU A 78 -18.01 -11.85 -6.47
C GLU A 78 -17.40 -10.50 -6.07
N LEU A 79 -18.12 -9.68 -5.31
CA LEU A 79 -17.61 -8.43 -4.78
C LEU A 79 -16.60 -8.68 -3.65
N LEU A 80 -15.33 -8.59 -3.98
CA LEU A 80 -14.22 -8.81 -3.06
C LEU A 80 -13.76 -7.50 -2.41
N THR A 81 -14.01 -7.35 -1.12
CA THR A 81 -13.31 -6.36 -0.30
C THR A 81 -11.95 -6.89 0.14
N SER A 82 -11.03 -6.00 0.54
CA SER A 82 -9.72 -6.41 1.07
C SER A 82 -9.85 -7.34 2.27
N LEU A 83 -10.87 -7.16 3.11
CA LEU A 83 -11.17 -8.02 4.24
C LEU A 83 -11.65 -9.41 3.79
N LYS A 84 -12.58 -9.47 2.81
CA LYS A 84 -13.03 -10.74 2.22
C LYS A 84 -11.86 -11.47 1.57
N TRP A 85 -11.01 -10.76 0.83
CA TRP A 85 -9.83 -11.35 0.20
C TRP A 85 -8.88 -11.93 1.25
N LEU A 86 -8.55 -11.18 2.31
CA LEU A 86 -7.70 -11.67 3.39
C LEU A 86 -8.27 -12.92 4.05
N SER A 87 -9.58 -12.98 4.28
CA SER A 87 -10.21 -14.14 4.93
C SER A 87 -10.25 -15.40 4.05
N ARG A 88 -10.25 -15.24 2.74
CA ARG A 88 -10.33 -16.34 1.75
C ARG A 88 -8.96 -16.90 1.36
N ASP A 89 -7.96 -16.06 1.19
CA ASP A 89 -6.60 -16.47 0.77
C ASP A 89 -5.78 -17.03 1.94
N ARG A 90 -6.14 -18.23 2.43
CA ARG A 90 -5.48 -18.88 3.56
C ARG A 90 -4.01 -19.23 3.30
N THR A 91 -3.59 -19.31 2.05
CA THR A 91 -2.22 -19.66 1.66
C THR A 91 -1.32 -18.44 1.53
N GLY A 92 -1.91 -17.26 1.41
CA GLY A 92 -1.20 -16.00 1.25
C GLY A 92 -0.30 -15.65 2.43
N ALA A 93 0.82 -15.00 2.13
CA ALA A 93 1.77 -14.55 3.16
C ALA A 93 1.12 -13.58 4.16
N MET A 94 0.25 -12.71 3.68
CA MET A 94 -0.45 -11.74 4.52
C MET A 94 -1.42 -12.44 5.49
N TYR A 95 -2.17 -13.44 5.03
CA TYR A 95 -3.03 -14.25 5.91
C TYR A 95 -2.20 -14.88 7.03
N ARG A 96 -1.11 -15.56 6.69
CA ARG A 96 -0.23 -16.24 7.66
C ARG A 96 0.35 -15.27 8.68
N LEU A 97 0.79 -14.10 8.23
CA LEU A 97 1.32 -13.05 9.11
C LEU A 97 0.25 -12.52 10.07
N CYS A 98 -0.92 -12.16 9.55
CA CYS A 98 -2.03 -11.66 10.35
C CYS A 98 -2.54 -12.72 11.33
N HIS A 99 -2.65 -13.97 10.90
CA HIS A 99 -3.07 -15.08 11.76
C HIS A 99 -2.05 -15.34 12.88
N TRP A 100 -0.76 -15.44 12.56
CA TRP A 100 0.30 -15.58 13.55
C TRP A 100 0.28 -14.45 14.58
N LEU A 101 0.13 -13.20 14.12
CA LEU A 101 0.04 -12.04 15.01
C LEU A 101 -1.20 -12.10 15.90
N SER A 102 -2.35 -12.46 15.37
CA SER A 102 -3.61 -12.58 16.12
C SER A 102 -3.53 -13.64 17.20
N VAL A 103 -2.93 -14.79 16.89
CA VAL A 103 -2.68 -15.85 17.88
C VAL A 103 -1.69 -15.36 18.94
N ARG A 104 -0.63 -14.67 18.55
CA ARG A 104 0.36 -14.14 19.48
C ARG A 104 -0.22 -13.09 20.43
N LEU A 105 -1.14 -12.27 19.94
CA LEU A 105 -1.87 -11.27 20.72
C LEU A 105 -3.06 -11.85 21.49
N ARG A 106 -3.30 -13.16 21.43
CA ARG A 106 -4.43 -13.87 22.06
C ARG A 106 -5.81 -13.36 21.61
N LEU A 107 -5.90 -12.82 20.41
CA LEU A 107 -7.16 -12.41 19.80
C LEU A 107 -7.92 -13.60 19.20
N MET A 108 -7.17 -14.63 18.79
CA MET A 108 -7.68 -15.86 18.18
C MET A 108 -6.92 -17.08 18.70
N GLY A 109 -7.56 -18.25 18.66
CA GLY A 109 -6.91 -19.54 18.92
C GLY A 109 -6.05 -20.02 17.75
N PRO A 110 -5.10 -20.94 17.97
CA PRO A 110 -4.22 -21.45 16.91
C PRO A 110 -4.96 -22.17 15.77
N GLY A 111 -6.13 -22.72 16.05
CA GLY A 111 -6.97 -23.43 15.07
C GLY A 111 -8.07 -22.58 14.46
N ASP A 112 -8.23 -21.33 14.91
CA ASP A 112 -9.27 -20.47 14.41
C ASP A 112 -8.92 -19.97 12.99
N VAL A 113 -9.94 -19.69 12.20
CA VAL A 113 -9.80 -19.12 10.87
C VAL A 113 -10.47 -17.74 10.82
N PHE A 114 -9.98 -16.89 9.94
CA PHE A 114 -10.61 -15.61 9.72
C PHE A 114 -11.98 -15.77 9.07
N HIS A 115 -12.98 -15.13 9.68
CA HIS A 115 -14.34 -15.03 9.16
C HIS A 115 -14.67 -13.53 8.95
N GLU A 116 -15.12 -13.16 7.77
CA GLU A 116 -15.38 -11.76 7.41
C GLU A 116 -16.37 -11.04 8.34
N LYS A 117 -17.31 -11.80 8.94
CA LYS A 117 -18.30 -11.25 9.90
C LYS A 117 -17.78 -11.17 11.34
N SER A 118 -16.64 -11.79 11.64
CA SER A 118 -16.08 -11.82 13.00
C SER A 118 -15.40 -10.50 13.35
N TRP A 119 -15.73 -9.97 14.53
CA TRP A 119 -15.08 -8.79 15.06
C TRP A 119 -13.57 -8.94 15.23
N GLN A 120 -13.11 -10.14 15.65
CA GLN A 120 -11.69 -10.44 15.78
C GLN A 120 -10.97 -10.29 14.45
N THR A 121 -11.56 -10.78 13.36
CA THR A 121 -11.01 -10.62 12.01
C THR A 121 -10.95 -9.16 11.59
N LYS A 122 -12.00 -8.37 11.83
CA LYS A 122 -12.06 -6.94 11.51
C LYS A 122 -10.99 -6.17 12.28
N PHE A 123 -10.90 -6.37 13.59
CA PHE A 123 -9.86 -5.71 14.41
C PHE A 123 -8.44 -6.10 14.00
N THR A 124 -8.22 -7.37 13.68
CA THR A 124 -6.92 -7.82 13.16
C THR A 124 -6.58 -7.14 11.85
N PHE A 125 -7.52 -7.05 10.94
CA PHE A 125 -7.33 -6.39 9.64
C PHE A 125 -7.01 -4.89 9.80
N TRP A 126 -7.82 -4.16 10.57
CA TRP A 126 -7.58 -2.73 10.84
C TRP A 126 -6.27 -2.50 11.58
N GLY A 127 -5.94 -3.34 12.55
CA GLY A 127 -4.68 -3.28 13.27
C GLY A 127 -3.48 -3.56 12.35
N ALA A 128 -3.58 -4.52 11.45
CA ALA A 128 -2.54 -4.80 10.46
C ALA A 128 -2.32 -3.62 9.50
N GLN A 129 -3.39 -2.96 9.06
CA GLN A 129 -3.30 -1.76 8.24
C GLN A 129 -2.65 -0.60 8.99
N LEU A 130 -3.00 -0.40 10.27
CA LEU A 130 -2.37 0.63 11.11
C LEU A 130 -0.87 0.37 11.27
N VAL A 131 -0.48 -0.86 11.59
CA VAL A 131 0.93 -1.25 11.72
C VAL A 131 1.67 -1.04 10.41
N TYR A 132 1.08 -1.45 9.29
CA TYR A 132 1.66 -1.22 7.96
C TYR A 132 1.90 0.27 7.71
N THR A 133 0.92 1.13 8.01
CA THR A 133 1.04 2.58 7.86
C THR A 133 2.17 3.13 8.74
N LEU A 134 2.21 2.75 10.02
CA LEU A 134 3.26 3.20 10.95
C LEU A 134 4.66 2.76 10.52
N VAL A 135 4.82 1.59 9.92
CA VAL A 135 6.11 1.10 9.41
C VAL A 135 6.51 1.81 8.12
N THR A 136 5.55 2.18 7.27
CA THR A 136 5.84 2.82 5.98
C THR A 136 6.10 4.33 6.10
N LEU A 137 5.54 5.02 7.08
CA LEU A 137 5.75 6.47 7.27
C LEU A 137 7.22 6.89 7.42
N PRO A 138 8.08 6.19 8.21
CA PRO A 138 9.50 6.51 8.28
C PRO A 138 10.22 6.40 6.93
N LEU A 139 9.79 5.44 6.08
CA LEU A 139 10.35 5.28 4.74
C LEU A 139 10.00 6.47 3.84
N VAL A 140 8.78 7.00 3.95
CA VAL A 140 8.37 8.21 3.21
C VAL A 140 9.27 9.39 3.55
N ARG A 141 9.59 9.60 4.83
CA ARG A 141 10.53 10.64 5.25
C ARG A 141 11.92 10.46 4.65
N LEU A 142 12.43 9.23 4.66
CA LEU A 142 13.72 8.92 4.05
C LEU A 142 13.73 9.27 2.57
N MET A 143 12.67 8.90 1.84
CA MET A 143 12.53 9.19 0.40
C MET A 143 12.41 10.70 0.15
N PHE A 144 11.65 11.41 0.97
CA PHE A 144 11.48 12.85 0.83
C PHE A 144 12.78 13.63 1.05
N ASN A 145 13.61 13.21 1.99
CA ASN A 145 14.83 13.91 2.38
C ASN A 145 16.09 13.45 1.62
N SER A 146 16.02 12.35 0.87
CA SER A 146 17.16 11.78 0.17
C SER A 146 16.82 11.47 -1.29
N HIS A 147 17.38 12.26 -2.22
CA HIS A 147 17.25 11.99 -3.66
C HIS A 147 17.72 10.59 -4.03
N ALA A 148 18.87 10.15 -3.49
CA ALA A 148 19.42 8.83 -3.77
C ALA A 148 18.48 7.70 -3.28
N ALA A 149 17.90 7.83 -2.08
CA ALA A 149 16.96 6.84 -1.55
C ALA A 149 15.68 6.79 -2.39
N HIS A 150 15.14 7.95 -2.80
CA HIS A 150 13.94 8.01 -3.64
C HIS A 150 14.22 7.41 -5.03
N THR A 151 15.36 7.74 -5.64
CA THR A 151 15.77 7.14 -6.92
C THR A 151 15.94 5.63 -6.80
N ALA A 152 16.59 5.14 -5.74
CA ALA A 152 16.77 3.71 -5.51
C ALA A 152 15.43 2.98 -5.36
N LEU A 153 14.45 3.58 -4.69
CA LEU A 153 13.09 3.04 -4.57
C LEU A 153 12.42 2.90 -5.94
N LEU A 154 12.46 3.97 -6.77
CA LEU A 154 11.85 3.93 -8.11
C LEU A 154 12.53 2.90 -9.02
N LEU A 155 13.86 2.81 -8.98
CA LEU A 155 14.61 1.80 -9.74
C LEU A 155 14.25 0.38 -9.25
N SER A 156 14.09 0.18 -7.93
CA SER A 156 13.66 -1.11 -7.38
C SER A 156 12.27 -1.50 -7.88
N PHE A 157 11.31 -0.58 -7.89
CA PHE A 157 9.99 -0.84 -8.47
C PHE A 157 10.06 -1.17 -9.96
N LEU A 158 10.87 -0.45 -10.72
CA LEU A 158 11.06 -0.72 -12.14
C LEU A 158 11.66 -2.12 -12.35
N MET A 159 12.69 -2.49 -11.61
CA MET A 159 13.32 -3.82 -11.70
C MET A 159 12.35 -4.95 -11.35
N VAL A 160 11.59 -4.81 -10.26
CA VAL A 160 10.57 -5.80 -9.87
C VAL A 160 9.46 -5.90 -10.92
N THR A 161 9.04 -4.77 -11.50
CA THR A 161 8.02 -4.76 -12.55
C THR A 161 8.51 -5.46 -13.83
N ILE A 162 9.76 -5.19 -14.24
CA ILE A 162 10.39 -5.85 -15.39
C ILE A 162 10.53 -7.35 -15.13
N TRP A 163 11.02 -7.73 -13.95
CA TRP A 163 11.17 -9.14 -13.57
C TRP A 163 9.83 -9.88 -13.59
N ASN A 164 8.81 -9.33 -12.95
CA ASN A 164 7.49 -9.95 -12.92
C ASN A 164 6.86 -10.04 -14.31
N GLY A 165 7.05 -9.00 -15.15
CA GLY A 165 6.58 -9.02 -16.53
C GLY A 165 7.31 -10.07 -17.38
N ALA A 166 8.62 -10.18 -17.25
CA ALA A 166 9.42 -11.18 -17.96
C ALA A 166 9.08 -12.61 -17.49
N SER A 167 8.96 -12.82 -16.18
CA SER A 167 8.58 -14.13 -15.61
C SER A 167 7.20 -14.56 -16.08
N PHE A 168 6.23 -13.66 -16.04
CA PHE A 168 4.88 -13.94 -16.55
C PHE A 168 4.91 -14.30 -18.04
N TYR A 169 5.70 -13.57 -18.83
CA TYR A 169 5.84 -13.87 -20.26
C TYR A 169 6.43 -15.26 -20.50
N ILE A 170 7.50 -15.61 -19.80
CA ILE A 170 8.16 -16.92 -19.90
C ILE A 170 7.17 -18.02 -19.49
N GLU A 171 6.49 -17.89 -18.36
CA GLU A 171 5.52 -18.89 -17.87
C GLU A 171 4.38 -19.12 -18.87
N VAL A 172 3.76 -18.04 -19.37
CA VAL A 172 2.64 -18.17 -20.32
C VAL A 172 3.08 -18.79 -21.63
N PHE A 173 4.27 -18.44 -22.14
CA PHE A 173 4.77 -19.01 -23.41
C PHE A 173 5.33 -20.41 -23.23
N SER A 174 6.00 -20.72 -22.12
CA SER A 174 6.51 -22.08 -21.88
C SER A 174 5.36 -23.11 -21.82
N HIS A 175 4.23 -22.75 -21.20
CA HIS A 175 3.05 -23.62 -21.17
C HIS A 175 2.36 -23.77 -22.52
N ARG A 176 2.47 -22.80 -23.44
CA ARG A 176 1.85 -22.88 -24.77
C ARG A 176 2.68 -23.65 -25.79
N TYR A 177 4.01 -23.77 -25.58
CA TYR A 177 4.93 -24.38 -26.53
C TYR A 177 5.53 -25.71 -26.06
N ASN A 178 5.18 -26.18 -24.87
CA ASN A 178 5.48 -27.56 -24.46
C ASN A 178 4.42 -28.49 -25.10
N TRP A 179 4.70 -28.86 -26.35
CA TRP A 179 4.07 -29.96 -27.08
C TRP A 179 4.79 -31.25 -26.77
#